data_04f460c080775fb9a08f9cb05b0ab756
#
_entry.id   04f460c080775fb9a08f9cb05b0ab756
#
_cell.length_a   1.000
_cell.length_b   1.000
_cell.length_c   1.000
_cell.angle_alpha   90.00
_cell.angle_beta   90.00
_cell.angle_gamma   90.00
#
_symmetry.space_group_name_H-M   'P 1'
#
loop_
_entity.id
_entity.type
_entity.pdbx_description
1 polymer ?
#
loop_
_entity_poly.entity_id
_entity_poly.type
_entity_poly.pdbx_seq_one_letter_code
_entity_poly.pdbx_strand_id
1 'polypeptide(L)'
;ALATRYNVSKTPVREALLQLEAQGLLQSLPRGGMVLAKMDLRELLSLWELLAEIEAIAVRLASERITAEEFAALEAVHNESKLHADTENLEGWQKANEQFHEIIYHAARNAFLRQDALRIRAQTGAYRLHAFGALGRIHSSFVQHGHIVEALRHRDTAKASHAMIKHILPASDATNMTNFIMNIPKELLAS
;
A
#
# COMPACT_ATOMS: atom_id res chain seq x y z
N ALA A 1 -27.50 9.90 4.87
CA ALA A 1 -26.30 10.19 5.69
C ALA A 1 -25.62 8.91 6.16
N LEU A 2 -24.29 8.93 6.46
CA LEU A 2 -23.54 7.71 6.87
C LEU A 2 -24.18 7.02 8.09
N ALA A 3 -24.58 7.79 9.09
CA ALA A 3 -25.24 7.26 10.30
C ALA A 3 -26.48 6.40 9.96
N THR A 4 -27.30 6.83 9.02
CA THR A 4 -28.47 6.05 8.54
C THR A 4 -28.04 4.82 7.77
N ARG A 5 -27.00 4.93 6.92
CA ARG A 5 -26.51 3.81 6.11
C ARG A 5 -25.95 2.68 6.96
N TYR A 6 -25.25 3.00 8.05
CA TYR A 6 -24.64 2.01 8.94
C TYR A 6 -25.46 1.70 10.19
N ASN A 7 -26.65 2.27 10.30
CA ASN A 7 -27.56 2.10 11.46
C ASN A 7 -26.89 2.37 12.81
N VAL A 8 -26.16 3.47 12.90
CA VAL A 8 -25.46 3.92 14.11
C VAL A 8 -25.85 5.36 14.46
N SER A 9 -25.54 5.81 15.68
CA SER A 9 -25.75 7.21 16.09
C SER A 9 -24.77 8.15 15.36
N LYS A 10 -25.01 9.46 15.44
CA LYS A 10 -24.15 10.48 14.78
C LYS A 10 -22.77 10.59 15.44
N THR A 11 -22.64 10.28 16.72
CA THR A 11 -21.39 10.44 17.50
C THR A 11 -20.27 9.55 16.96
N PRO A 12 -20.41 8.20 16.88
CA PRO A 12 -19.34 7.35 16.37
C PRO A 12 -18.97 7.66 14.91
N VAL A 13 -19.94 8.10 14.09
CA VAL A 13 -19.65 8.54 12.73
C VAL A 13 -18.76 9.79 12.73
N ARG A 14 -19.07 10.77 13.58
CA ARG A 14 -18.27 11.99 13.70
C ARG A 14 -16.85 11.68 14.19
N GLU A 15 -16.70 10.83 15.18
CA GLU A 15 -15.40 10.40 15.71
C GLU A 15 -14.58 9.70 14.64
N ALA A 16 -15.17 8.75 13.89
CA ALA A 16 -14.50 8.07 12.80
C ALA A 16 -14.06 9.05 11.69
N LEU A 17 -14.90 10.02 11.33
CA LEU A 17 -14.53 11.03 10.33
C LEU A 17 -13.39 11.93 10.80
N LEU A 18 -13.37 12.34 12.07
CA LEU A 18 -12.26 13.11 12.65
C LEU A 18 -10.96 12.30 12.70
N GLN A 19 -11.04 11.00 12.97
CA GLN A 19 -9.86 10.11 12.91
C GLN A 19 -9.32 9.99 11.50
N LEU A 20 -10.20 9.85 10.49
CA LEU A 20 -9.80 9.80 9.08
C LEU A 20 -9.19 11.13 8.61
N GLU A 21 -9.72 12.27 9.10
CA GLU A 21 -9.14 13.60 8.84
C GLU A 21 -7.74 13.74 9.48
N ALA A 22 -7.58 13.32 10.73
CA ALA A 22 -6.29 13.32 11.41
C ALA A 22 -5.24 12.42 10.73
N GLN A 23 -5.68 11.37 10.02
CA GLN A 23 -4.83 10.52 9.19
C GLN A 23 -4.56 11.10 7.79
N GLY A 24 -5.14 12.26 7.45
CA GLY A 24 -4.99 12.88 6.13
C GLY A 24 -5.77 12.20 5.00
N LEU A 25 -6.78 11.38 5.33
CA LEU A 25 -7.64 10.70 4.36
C LEU A 25 -8.86 11.54 3.97
N LEU A 26 -9.28 12.41 4.85
CA LEU A 26 -10.40 13.35 4.64
C LEU A 26 -9.94 14.78 4.90
N GLN A 27 -10.68 15.71 4.34
CA GLN A 27 -10.52 17.14 4.53
C GLN A 27 -11.88 17.79 4.83
N SER A 28 -11.93 18.61 5.86
CA SER A 28 -13.12 19.41 6.19
C SER A 28 -13.34 20.55 5.18
N LEU A 29 -14.59 20.75 4.82
CA LEU A 29 -14.99 21.86 3.96
C LEU A 29 -15.40 23.09 4.79
N PRO A 30 -15.11 24.34 4.33
CA PRO A 30 -15.44 25.57 5.06
C PRO A 30 -16.93 25.74 5.38
N ARG A 31 -17.81 25.18 4.54
CA ARG A 31 -19.28 25.22 4.69
C ARG A 31 -19.86 23.99 5.37
N GLY A 32 -19.03 23.19 5.99
CA GLY A 32 -19.39 21.92 6.60
C GLY A 32 -19.34 20.74 5.61
N GLY A 33 -19.18 19.55 6.19
CA GLY A 33 -18.96 18.31 5.43
C GLY A 33 -17.47 17.97 5.29
N MET A 34 -17.21 16.76 4.81
CA MET A 34 -15.86 16.26 4.56
C MET A 34 -15.78 15.65 3.16
N VAL A 35 -14.65 15.78 2.52
CA VAL A 35 -14.32 15.16 1.23
C VAL A 35 -13.06 14.33 1.36
N LEU A 36 -12.82 13.43 0.41
CA LEU A 36 -11.54 12.74 0.32
C LEU A 36 -10.42 13.76 0.11
N ALA A 37 -9.37 13.64 0.92
CA ALA A 37 -8.17 14.45 0.71
C ALA A 37 -7.53 14.03 -0.61
N LYS A 38 -7.17 15.00 -1.42
CA LYS A 38 -6.48 14.80 -2.69
C LYS A 38 -5.09 15.36 -2.58
N MET A 39 -4.16 14.75 -3.29
CA MET A 39 -2.78 15.20 -3.38
C MET A 39 -2.52 15.74 -4.77
N ASP A 40 -1.64 16.73 -4.89
CA ASP A 40 -1.06 17.02 -6.18
C ASP A 40 -0.05 15.91 -6.59
N LEU A 41 0.39 15.93 -7.84
CA LEU A 41 1.29 14.89 -8.34
C LEU A 41 2.64 14.87 -7.61
N ARG A 42 3.16 16.03 -7.24
CA ARG A 42 4.45 16.17 -6.53
C ARG A 42 4.35 15.58 -5.12
N GLU A 43 3.28 15.91 -4.42
CA GLU A 43 3.00 15.36 -3.08
C GLU A 43 2.86 13.84 -3.13
N LEU A 44 2.14 13.31 -4.11
CA LEU A 44 1.96 11.87 -4.29
C LEU A 44 3.28 11.16 -4.56
N LEU A 45 4.13 11.70 -5.44
CA LEU A 45 5.43 11.12 -5.75
C LEU A 45 6.36 11.15 -4.54
N SER A 46 6.39 12.28 -3.79
CA SER A 46 7.18 12.39 -2.56
C SER A 46 6.72 11.41 -1.48
N LEU A 47 5.41 11.20 -1.38
CA LEU A 47 4.86 10.25 -0.41
C LEU A 47 5.15 8.79 -0.79
N TRP A 48 5.19 8.47 -2.09
CA TRP A 48 5.61 7.15 -2.56
C TRP A 48 7.09 6.90 -2.36
N GLU A 49 7.94 7.89 -2.58
CA GLU A 49 9.37 7.81 -2.26
C GLU A 49 9.57 7.50 -0.78
N LEU A 50 8.89 8.24 0.11
CA LEU A 50 8.92 7.98 1.55
C LEU A 50 8.42 6.57 1.89
N LEU A 51 7.32 6.13 1.27
CA LEU A 51 6.79 4.78 1.49
C LEU A 51 7.81 3.71 1.07
N ALA A 52 8.48 3.88 -0.06
CA ALA A 52 9.48 2.94 -0.53
C ALA A 52 10.64 2.78 0.47
N GLU A 53 11.12 3.90 1.03
CA GLU A 53 12.18 3.88 2.04
C GLU A 53 11.71 3.24 3.36
N ILE A 54 10.52 3.57 3.83
CA ILE A 54 9.95 2.96 5.05
C ILE A 54 9.77 1.44 4.86
N GLU A 55 9.26 1.01 3.73
CA GLU A 55 9.06 -0.42 3.46
C GLU A 55 10.38 -1.16 3.22
N ALA A 56 11.39 -0.50 2.65
CA ALA A 56 12.73 -1.05 2.54
C ALA A 56 13.38 -1.28 3.92
N ILE A 57 13.18 -0.34 4.86
CA ILE A 57 13.60 -0.53 6.25
C ILE A 57 12.83 -1.68 6.89
N ALA A 58 11.51 -1.77 6.65
CA ALA A 58 10.67 -2.84 7.20
C ALA A 58 11.14 -4.22 6.74
N VAL A 59 11.34 -4.42 5.43
CA VAL A 59 11.76 -5.71 4.89
C VAL A 59 13.19 -6.08 5.30
N ARG A 60 14.09 -5.09 5.43
CA ARG A 60 15.44 -5.30 5.97
C ARG A 60 15.40 -5.82 7.40
N LEU A 61 14.61 -5.17 8.27
CA LEU A 61 14.43 -5.61 9.64
C LEU A 61 13.74 -6.99 9.70
N ALA A 62 12.76 -7.21 8.85
CA ALA A 62 12.08 -8.50 8.73
C ALA A 62 13.05 -9.61 8.33
N SER A 63 13.97 -9.37 7.39
CA SER A 63 14.94 -10.39 6.95
C SER A 63 15.84 -10.90 8.08
N GLU A 64 16.07 -10.08 9.10
CA GLU A 64 16.86 -10.44 10.29
C GLU A 64 16.01 -11.16 11.36
N ARG A 65 14.69 -10.88 11.44
CA ARG A 65 13.84 -11.16 12.60
C ARG A 65 12.69 -12.12 12.32
N ILE A 66 12.36 -12.36 11.05
CA ILE A 66 11.24 -13.19 10.66
C ILE A 66 11.41 -14.62 11.18
N THR A 67 10.38 -15.16 11.83
CA THR A 67 10.38 -16.56 12.28
C THR A 67 10.06 -17.50 11.11
N ALA A 68 10.29 -18.80 11.31
CA ALA A 68 9.96 -19.80 10.31
C ALA A 68 8.46 -19.85 10.01
N GLU A 69 7.63 -19.68 11.04
CA GLU A 69 6.17 -19.68 10.93
C GLU A 69 5.68 -18.45 10.16
N GLU A 70 6.23 -17.26 10.44
CA GLU A 70 5.89 -16.03 9.72
C GLU A 70 6.33 -16.07 8.26
N PHE A 71 7.51 -16.65 8.01
CA PHE A 71 8.00 -16.84 6.65
C PHE A 71 7.11 -17.81 5.87
N ALA A 72 6.72 -18.93 6.48
CA ALA A 72 5.79 -19.89 5.88
C ALA A 72 4.42 -19.24 5.56
N ALA A 73 3.91 -18.38 6.46
CA ALA A 73 2.69 -17.61 6.21
C ALA A 73 2.85 -16.63 5.04
N LEU A 74 3.99 -15.95 4.93
CA LEU A 74 4.30 -15.04 3.83
C LEU A 74 4.34 -15.77 2.48
N GLU A 75 4.99 -16.93 2.43
CA GLU A 75 5.03 -17.79 1.24
C GLU A 75 3.64 -18.29 0.85
N ALA A 76 2.83 -18.71 1.81
CA ALA A 76 1.47 -19.15 1.55
C ALA A 76 0.64 -18.03 0.91
N VAL A 77 0.66 -16.83 1.48
CA VAL A 77 -0.03 -15.66 0.93
C VAL A 77 0.46 -15.34 -0.48
N HIS A 78 1.77 -15.37 -0.72
CA HIS A 78 2.31 -15.15 -2.06
C HIS A 78 1.83 -16.21 -3.06
N ASN A 79 1.90 -17.50 -2.70
CA ASN A 79 1.49 -18.59 -3.57
C ASN A 79 -0.02 -18.55 -3.88
N GLU A 80 -0.86 -18.29 -2.87
CA GLU A 80 -2.30 -18.15 -3.04
C GLU A 80 -2.67 -16.94 -3.92
N SER A 81 -1.92 -15.85 -3.83
CA SER A 81 -2.12 -14.66 -4.63
C SER A 81 -1.89 -14.87 -6.14
N LYS A 82 -1.21 -15.96 -6.52
CA LYS A 82 -0.99 -16.32 -7.93
C LYS A 82 -2.29 -16.45 -8.72
N LEU A 83 -3.30 -17.10 -8.13
CA LEU A 83 -4.60 -17.23 -8.77
C LEU A 83 -5.23 -15.86 -9.09
N HIS A 84 -5.12 -14.90 -8.16
CA HIS A 84 -5.63 -13.55 -8.37
C HIS A 84 -4.83 -12.79 -9.44
N ALA A 85 -3.52 -13.02 -9.51
CA ALA A 85 -2.67 -12.44 -10.55
C ALA A 85 -2.99 -13.03 -11.94
N ASP A 86 -3.17 -14.33 -12.04
CA ASP A 86 -3.46 -15.03 -13.30
C ASP A 86 -4.87 -14.71 -13.85
N THR A 87 -5.83 -14.41 -12.96
CA THR A 87 -7.23 -14.10 -13.33
C THR A 87 -7.56 -12.61 -13.30
N GLU A 88 -6.59 -11.74 -13.06
CA GLU A 88 -6.76 -10.29 -12.91
C GLU A 88 -7.85 -9.91 -11.88
N ASN A 89 -8.02 -10.75 -10.84
CA ASN A 89 -8.98 -10.52 -9.77
C ASN A 89 -8.48 -9.41 -8.84
N LEU A 90 -8.88 -8.18 -9.11
CA LEU A 90 -8.43 -6.99 -8.37
C LEU A 90 -8.75 -7.04 -6.88
N GLU A 91 -9.97 -7.48 -6.50
CA GLU A 91 -10.37 -7.54 -5.08
C GLU A 91 -9.55 -8.59 -4.31
N GLY A 92 -9.40 -9.79 -4.87
CA GLY A 92 -8.60 -10.85 -4.26
C GLY A 92 -7.13 -10.48 -4.18
N TRP A 93 -6.60 -9.86 -5.25
CA TRP A 93 -5.23 -9.33 -5.26
C TRP A 93 -5.01 -8.28 -4.17
N GLN A 94 -5.90 -7.31 -4.03
CA GLN A 94 -5.77 -6.25 -3.03
C GLN A 94 -5.67 -6.82 -1.62
N LYS A 95 -6.54 -7.78 -1.26
CA LYS A 95 -6.51 -8.44 0.06
C LYS A 95 -5.19 -9.19 0.30
N ALA A 96 -4.76 -9.97 -0.68
CA ALA A 96 -3.50 -10.71 -0.59
C ALA A 96 -2.28 -9.77 -0.49
N ASN A 97 -2.26 -8.70 -1.28
CA ASN A 97 -1.22 -7.68 -1.26
C ASN A 97 -1.15 -6.95 0.11
N GLU A 98 -2.28 -6.59 0.70
CA GLU A 98 -2.32 -6.00 2.03
C GLU A 98 -1.78 -6.96 3.09
N GLN A 99 -2.20 -8.23 3.05
CA GLN A 99 -1.74 -9.26 3.96
C GLN A 99 -0.23 -9.54 3.82
N PHE A 100 0.28 -9.58 2.60
CA PHE A 100 1.70 -9.76 2.32
C PHE A 100 2.58 -8.70 3.01
N HIS A 101 2.25 -7.42 2.82
CA HIS A 101 2.99 -6.33 3.45
C HIS A 101 2.82 -6.31 4.97
N GLU A 102 1.62 -6.62 5.48
CA GLU A 102 1.36 -6.64 6.92
C GLU A 102 2.21 -7.69 7.65
N ILE A 103 2.41 -8.88 7.07
CA ILE A 103 3.31 -9.90 7.62
C ILE A 103 4.75 -9.36 7.72
N ILE A 104 5.23 -8.67 6.70
CA ILE A 104 6.57 -8.05 6.69
C ILE A 104 6.68 -6.99 7.80
N TYR A 105 5.67 -6.11 7.94
CA TYR A 105 5.69 -5.09 8.98
C TYR A 105 5.67 -5.68 10.38
N HIS A 106 4.91 -6.75 10.59
CA HIS A 106 4.88 -7.46 11.86
C HIS A 106 6.23 -8.11 12.15
N ALA A 107 6.82 -8.79 11.17
CA ALA A 107 8.13 -9.42 11.28
C ALA A 107 9.27 -8.41 11.53
N ALA A 108 9.12 -7.15 11.11
CA ALA A 108 10.08 -6.08 11.38
C ALA A 108 10.19 -5.73 12.88
N ARG A 109 9.21 -6.12 13.72
CA ARG A 109 9.21 -5.84 15.18
C ARG A 109 9.40 -4.35 15.53
N ASN A 110 8.88 -3.46 14.69
CA ASN A 110 8.92 -2.01 14.91
C ASN A 110 7.52 -1.41 14.74
N ALA A 111 6.82 -1.21 15.86
CA ALA A 111 5.44 -0.73 15.86
C ALA A 111 5.28 0.68 15.25
N PHE A 112 6.26 1.56 15.44
CA PHE A 112 6.22 2.92 14.88
C PHE A 112 6.36 2.89 13.36
N LEU A 113 7.31 2.11 12.84
CA LEU A 113 7.50 1.92 11.41
C LEU A 113 6.24 1.31 10.77
N ARG A 114 5.65 0.29 11.39
CA ARG A 114 4.39 -0.31 10.93
C ARG A 114 3.27 0.73 10.86
N GLN A 115 3.11 1.54 11.91
CA GLN A 115 2.07 2.58 11.97
C GLN A 115 2.24 3.60 10.84
N ASP A 116 3.46 4.09 10.60
CA ASP A 116 3.73 5.05 9.52
C ASP A 116 3.53 4.43 8.13
N ALA A 117 4.00 3.20 7.91
CA ALA A 117 3.76 2.49 6.66
C ALA A 117 2.26 2.35 6.37
N LEU A 118 1.47 1.89 7.33
CA LEU A 118 0.02 1.74 7.18
C LEU A 118 -0.68 3.08 6.92
N ARG A 119 -0.28 4.15 7.60
CA ARG A 119 -0.82 5.50 7.39
C ARG A 119 -0.57 5.97 5.95
N ILE A 120 0.66 5.85 5.45
CA ILE A 120 1.01 6.27 4.10
C ILE A 120 0.32 5.36 3.06
N ARG A 121 0.26 4.06 3.30
CA ARG A 121 -0.48 3.13 2.42
C ARG A 121 -1.97 3.48 2.34
N ALA A 122 -2.59 3.90 3.42
CA ALA A 122 -3.97 4.36 3.42
C ALA A 122 -4.14 5.63 2.57
N GLN A 123 -3.27 6.63 2.73
CA GLN A 123 -3.30 7.87 1.96
C GLN A 123 -3.10 7.65 0.46
N THR A 124 -2.24 6.71 0.07
CA THR A 124 -1.94 6.39 -1.34
C THR A 124 -2.85 5.30 -1.92
N GLY A 125 -3.78 4.76 -1.15
CA GLY A 125 -4.58 3.57 -1.50
C GLY A 125 -5.35 3.70 -2.80
N ALA A 126 -6.06 4.81 -3.02
CA ALA A 126 -6.85 5.06 -4.23
C ALA A 126 -5.96 5.09 -5.49
N TYR A 127 -4.78 5.68 -5.40
CA TYR A 127 -3.82 5.77 -6.51
C TYR A 127 -3.21 4.40 -6.86
N ARG A 128 -2.91 3.58 -5.82
CA ARG A 128 -2.42 2.20 -6.04
C ARG A 128 -3.49 1.30 -6.63
N LEU A 129 -4.73 1.42 -6.15
CA LEU A 129 -5.86 0.66 -6.70
C LEU A 129 -6.05 0.99 -8.18
N HIS A 130 -5.94 2.26 -8.56
CA HIS A 130 -5.95 2.67 -9.96
C HIS A 130 -4.80 2.03 -10.76
N ALA A 131 -3.58 2.03 -10.22
CA ALA A 131 -2.42 1.43 -10.88
C ALA A 131 -2.60 -0.08 -11.09
N PHE A 132 -3.18 -0.82 -10.15
CA PHE A 132 -3.46 -2.24 -10.30
C PHE A 132 -4.56 -2.52 -11.33
N GLY A 133 -5.68 -1.80 -11.26
CA GLY A 133 -6.83 -2.03 -12.14
C GLY A 133 -6.62 -1.49 -13.55
N ALA A 134 -6.35 -0.19 -13.70
CA ALA A 134 -6.33 0.46 -15.01
C ALA A 134 -5.02 0.25 -15.78
N LEU A 135 -3.90 0.00 -15.08
CA LEU A 135 -2.57 -0.17 -15.70
C LEU A 135 -2.11 -1.63 -15.72
N GLY A 136 -2.96 -2.59 -15.32
CA GLY A 136 -2.65 -4.03 -15.38
C GLY A 136 -1.41 -4.44 -14.57
N ARG A 137 -1.12 -3.77 -13.45
CA ARG A 137 0.10 -4.02 -12.66
C ARG A 137 0.03 -5.22 -11.73
N ILE A 138 -1.09 -5.96 -11.69
CA ILE A 138 -1.26 -7.09 -10.78
C ILE A 138 -0.17 -8.15 -11.01
N HIS A 139 0.00 -8.60 -12.26
CA HIS A 139 0.98 -9.64 -12.58
C HIS A 139 2.44 -9.20 -12.31
N SER A 140 2.80 -7.97 -12.68
CA SER A 140 4.15 -7.46 -12.41
C SER A 140 4.43 -7.33 -10.91
N SER A 141 3.44 -6.92 -10.13
CA SER A 141 3.53 -6.82 -8.67
C SER A 141 3.67 -8.21 -8.02
N PHE A 142 2.95 -9.22 -8.52
CA PHE A 142 3.13 -10.62 -8.09
C PHE A 142 4.56 -11.12 -8.30
N VAL A 143 5.14 -10.88 -9.48
CA VAL A 143 6.54 -11.24 -9.77
C VAL A 143 7.51 -10.52 -8.82
N GLN A 144 7.29 -9.24 -8.55
CA GLN A 144 8.12 -8.46 -7.63
C GLN A 144 8.00 -8.96 -6.17
N HIS A 145 6.81 -9.38 -5.72
CA HIS A 145 6.66 -10.07 -4.43
C HIS A 145 7.50 -11.35 -4.36
N GLY A 146 7.55 -12.13 -5.44
CA GLY A 146 8.42 -13.31 -5.53
C GLY A 146 9.89 -13.00 -5.30
N HIS A 147 10.40 -11.88 -5.83
CA HIS A 147 11.79 -11.44 -5.58
C HIS A 147 12.02 -11.08 -4.10
N ILE A 148 11.02 -10.48 -3.44
CA ILE A 148 11.10 -10.15 -2.01
C ILE A 148 11.10 -11.43 -1.18
N VAL A 149 10.20 -12.38 -1.46
CA VAL A 149 10.15 -13.69 -0.76
C VAL A 149 11.48 -14.42 -0.89
N GLU A 150 12.07 -14.46 -2.09
CA GLU A 150 13.35 -15.13 -2.32
C GLU A 150 14.51 -14.46 -1.57
N ALA A 151 14.54 -13.12 -1.51
CA ALA A 151 15.53 -12.40 -0.72
C ALA A 151 15.38 -12.67 0.80
N LEU A 152 14.13 -12.73 1.31
CA LEU A 152 13.84 -13.08 2.71
C LEU A 152 14.21 -14.52 3.04
N ARG A 153 13.97 -15.47 2.13
CA ARG A 153 14.38 -16.88 2.26
C ARG A 153 15.87 -17.03 2.54
N HIS A 154 16.67 -16.26 1.81
CA HIS A 154 18.13 -16.25 1.94
C HIS A 154 18.65 -15.26 3.00
N ARG A 155 17.78 -14.56 3.71
CA ARG A 155 18.14 -13.50 4.68
C ARG A 155 19.08 -12.45 4.09
N ASP A 156 18.94 -12.17 2.77
CA ASP A 156 19.73 -11.18 2.05
C ASP A 156 19.09 -9.80 2.23
N THR A 157 19.53 -9.10 3.27
CA THR A 157 18.98 -7.79 3.67
C THR A 157 19.10 -6.75 2.57
N ALA A 158 20.19 -6.76 1.81
CA ALA A 158 20.45 -5.79 0.74
C ALA A 158 19.53 -6.04 -0.46
N LYS A 159 19.40 -7.29 -0.88
CA LYS A 159 18.46 -7.67 -1.96
C LYS A 159 17.01 -7.45 -1.56
N ALA A 160 16.63 -7.76 -0.31
CA ALA A 160 15.28 -7.53 0.19
C ALA A 160 14.91 -6.04 0.12
N SER A 161 15.78 -5.13 0.63
CA SER A 161 15.57 -3.69 0.55
C SER A 161 15.46 -3.20 -0.89
N HIS A 162 16.38 -3.62 -1.75
CA HIS A 162 16.37 -3.21 -3.16
C HIS A 162 15.10 -3.69 -3.90
N ALA A 163 14.71 -4.94 -3.67
CA ALA A 163 13.49 -5.51 -4.25
C ALA A 163 12.24 -4.75 -3.80
N MET A 164 12.16 -4.37 -2.51
CA MET A 164 11.04 -3.61 -1.97
C MET A 164 10.96 -2.20 -2.56
N ILE A 165 12.06 -1.46 -2.63
CA ILE A 165 12.10 -0.13 -3.27
C ILE A 165 11.59 -0.23 -4.71
N LYS A 166 12.10 -1.21 -5.46
CA LYS A 166 11.71 -1.44 -6.85
C LYS A 166 10.24 -1.82 -7.02
N HIS A 167 9.67 -2.51 -6.03
CA HIS A 167 8.26 -2.88 -5.99
C HIS A 167 7.35 -1.68 -5.71
N ILE A 168 7.72 -0.81 -4.77
CA ILE A 168 6.89 0.32 -4.36
C ILE A 168 6.97 1.47 -5.37
N LEU A 169 8.17 1.80 -5.87
CA LEU A 169 8.35 2.92 -6.78
C LEU A 169 7.88 2.58 -8.20
N PRO A 170 6.91 3.32 -8.75
CA PRO A 170 6.58 3.21 -10.18
C PRO A 170 7.75 3.60 -11.08
N ALA A 171 8.67 4.40 -10.57
CA ALA A 171 9.85 4.94 -11.26
C ALA A 171 10.99 3.92 -11.44
N SER A 172 10.85 2.70 -10.97
CA SER A 172 11.82 1.65 -11.27
C SER A 172 11.93 1.35 -12.76
N ASP A 173 10.95 1.84 -13.56
CA ASP A 173 10.92 1.85 -15.01
C ASP A 173 10.30 3.17 -15.49
N ALA A 174 11.05 3.98 -16.26
CA ALA A 174 10.59 5.29 -16.76
C ALA A 174 9.29 5.18 -17.57
N THR A 175 9.07 4.09 -18.29
CA THR A 175 7.86 3.81 -19.04
C THR A 175 6.65 3.65 -18.09
N ASN A 176 6.82 2.92 -16.99
CA ASN A 176 5.77 2.72 -16.01
C ASN A 176 5.39 4.02 -15.30
N MET A 177 6.37 4.87 -14.97
CA MET A 177 6.11 6.18 -14.36
C MET A 177 5.34 7.09 -15.33
N THR A 178 5.78 7.20 -16.57
CA THR A 178 5.10 8.01 -17.59
C THR A 178 3.66 7.54 -17.78
N ASN A 179 3.46 6.23 -17.95
CA ASN A 179 2.13 5.65 -18.10
C ASN A 179 1.25 5.92 -16.87
N PHE A 180 1.80 5.83 -15.67
CA PHE A 180 1.06 6.14 -14.44
C PHE A 180 0.63 7.61 -14.43
N ILE A 181 1.56 8.56 -14.67
CA ILE A 181 1.27 10.00 -14.64
C ILE A 181 0.24 10.38 -15.70
N MET A 182 0.35 9.84 -16.91
CA MET A 182 -0.55 10.18 -18.01
C MET A 182 -1.96 9.60 -17.85
N ASN A 183 -2.11 8.52 -17.09
CA ASN A 183 -3.38 7.83 -16.93
C ASN A 183 -4.03 8.04 -15.54
N ILE A 184 -3.42 8.83 -14.66
CA ILE A 184 -4.03 9.14 -13.36
C ILE A 184 -5.33 9.94 -13.57
N PRO A 185 -6.48 9.52 -13.03
CA PRO A 185 -7.70 10.27 -13.15
C PRO A 185 -7.56 11.66 -12.49
N LYS A 186 -7.98 12.70 -13.20
CA LYS A 186 -7.96 14.08 -12.67
C LYS A 186 -8.77 14.20 -11.38
N GLU A 187 -9.78 13.36 -11.22
CA GLU A 187 -10.63 13.29 -10.05
C GLU A 187 -9.89 12.86 -8.79
N LEU A 188 -8.75 12.16 -8.94
CA LEU A 188 -7.90 11.75 -7.83
C LEU A 188 -6.86 12.81 -7.44
N LEU A 189 -6.55 13.77 -8.33
CA LEU A 189 -5.56 14.80 -8.07
C LEU A 189 -6.18 16.07 -7.48
N ALA A 190 -5.41 16.78 -6.65
CA ALA A 190 -5.68 18.15 -6.28
C ALA A 190 -5.49 19.09 -7.49
N SER A 191 -6.25 20.19 -7.50
CA SER A 191 -6.19 21.23 -8.56
C SER A 191 -4.92 22.05 -8.44
#